data_bce9d10c0a2544710c64e7ca13aaab71
#
_entry.id   bce9d10c0a2544710c64e7ca13aaab71
#
_cell.length_a   1.000
_cell.length_b   1.000
_cell.length_c   1.000
_cell.angle_alpha   90.00
_cell.angle_beta   90.00
_cell.angle_gamma   90.00
#
_symmetry.space_group_name_H-M   'P 1'
#
loop_
_entity.id
_entity.type
_entity.pdbx_description
1 polymer ?
#
loop_
_entity_poly.entity_id
_entity_poly.type
_entity_poly.pdbx_seq_one_letter_code
_entity_poly.pdbx_strand_id
1 'polypeptide(L)'
;MPRVVRTLFVSIFLMVIAMPSVSAEQAQDPGTPPVPQKLDKEAKRKMKRTLKELDSAYRQWLTEDVTYIISPDERNAFLQLDTNEEREQFIEQFWLRRSSNPDLPENDFKEEHYRRIAYANEHYASGIPGWKTDRGRMYIMWGPADEVESHPTGGTYDRPMEEGGGSTSTYPWETWRWRYLEGIGENIILEFVDPSGSGEYHLTMDPSEKDALLHVPGAGLSLMESMGMASKTDRFTRSDGTNLPTTMGGQPASMNEFSRLELYAKVNRPPEVKFKDLEAVVTSRIVRDQLHFNWRTDYLKVTNDTVLVPVTIQVPNSQLSFQSKDGIHSATMNIFGRVSTLTGRVVQTFEDSVARDFPDSLYQQSLKLQSIYQKAVPLRPGLYRLDLVIKDVQSGNIGVVNSRLQVPRYDDDKLESSSLILADGSKLQHVPSKQIGTGQFVLGSTKVVPRLEADFTTADKLGIYMQIYNLKPDDKSHKSSATFQYTVKKGKDQIMQFKETSEEMKQTGDQVTIERLLPLATLSPGKYSLEVSATDRLSNQTISRSAEFTVKAPPETKTAANAAPGR
;
A
#
# COMPACT_ATOMS: atom_id res chain seq x y z
N MET A 1 15.76 14.16 102.59
CA MET A 1 16.69 13.86 101.44
C MET A 1 15.89 13.39 100.29
N PRO A 2 15.67 14.18 99.26
CA PRO A 2 15.21 13.66 97.96
C PRO A 2 16.19 14.02 96.83
N ARG A 3 16.38 13.06 95.93
CA ARG A 3 17.22 13.15 94.76
C ARG A 3 16.51 13.92 93.67
N VAL A 4 17.17 14.91 93.08
CA VAL A 4 16.77 15.67 91.90
C VAL A 4 17.15 14.87 90.66
N VAL A 5 16.17 14.54 89.81
CA VAL A 5 16.39 14.00 88.51
C VAL A 5 16.29 15.16 87.53
N ARG A 6 17.38 15.48 86.83
CA ARG A 6 17.44 16.43 85.70
C ARG A 6 17.00 15.73 84.41
N THR A 7 15.90 16.15 83.82
CA THR A 7 15.43 15.74 82.50
C THR A 7 16.07 16.65 81.46
N LEU A 8 16.85 16.05 80.54
CA LEU A 8 17.47 16.71 79.41
C LEU A 8 16.45 16.74 78.27
N PHE A 9 15.99 17.92 77.83
CA PHE A 9 15.22 18.10 76.65
C PHE A 9 16.17 18.18 75.44
N VAL A 10 16.13 17.16 74.55
CA VAL A 10 16.77 17.20 73.24
C VAL A 10 15.75 17.72 72.28
N SER A 11 15.91 18.96 71.81
CA SER A 11 15.12 19.55 70.70
C SER A 11 15.61 18.97 69.39
N ILE A 12 14.84 18.09 68.81
CA ILE A 12 15.05 17.66 67.44
C ILE A 12 14.43 18.71 66.49
N PHE A 13 15.31 19.44 65.80
CA PHE A 13 14.94 20.38 64.72
C PHE A 13 14.65 19.59 63.48
N LEU A 14 13.37 19.41 63.15
CA LEU A 14 12.93 18.73 61.92
C LEU A 14 13.09 19.72 60.76
N MET A 15 14.18 19.57 60.00
CA MET A 15 14.40 20.31 58.75
C MET A 15 13.54 19.68 57.64
N VAL A 16 12.40 20.28 57.33
CA VAL A 16 11.55 19.90 56.19
C VAL A 16 12.26 20.36 54.93
N ILE A 17 12.93 19.43 54.25
CA ILE A 17 13.42 19.64 52.89
C ILE A 17 12.21 19.55 51.97
N ALA A 18 11.75 20.68 51.45
CA ALA A 18 10.79 20.73 50.38
C ALA A 18 11.44 20.17 49.09
N MET A 19 11.16 18.92 48.75
CA MET A 19 11.45 18.40 47.44
C MET A 19 10.45 19.02 46.45
N PRO A 20 10.91 19.53 45.29
CA PRO A 20 9.99 19.91 44.22
C PRO A 20 9.29 18.62 43.76
N SER A 21 7.96 18.64 43.75
CA SER A 21 7.14 17.60 43.11
C SER A 21 7.45 17.58 41.61
N VAL A 22 8.29 16.65 41.20
CA VAL A 22 8.42 16.27 39.81
C VAL A 22 7.08 15.64 39.44
N SER A 23 6.29 16.36 38.64
CA SER A 23 5.13 15.80 37.97
C SER A 23 5.61 14.59 37.18
N ALA A 24 5.12 13.40 37.52
CA ALA A 24 5.34 12.21 36.75
C ALA A 24 4.67 12.46 35.36
N GLU A 25 5.48 12.78 34.39
CA GLU A 25 5.10 12.75 32.99
C GLU A 25 4.78 11.28 32.70
N GLN A 26 3.50 11.00 32.52
CA GLN A 26 3.04 9.66 32.15
C GLN A 26 3.70 9.32 30.81
N ALA A 27 4.63 8.40 30.84
CA ALA A 27 5.17 7.79 29.64
C ALA A 27 4.00 7.17 28.87
N GLN A 28 3.63 7.78 27.75
CA GLN A 28 2.65 7.22 26.83
C GLN A 28 3.23 5.95 26.22
N ASP A 29 2.48 4.87 26.33
CA ASP A 29 2.73 3.60 25.67
C ASP A 29 2.81 3.86 24.15
N PRO A 30 3.88 3.44 23.42
CA PRO A 30 4.08 3.74 22.00
C PRO A 30 3.04 3.12 21.07
N GLY A 31 2.04 2.41 21.58
CA GLY A 31 0.95 1.80 20.81
C GLY A 31 -0.41 2.52 20.90
N THR A 32 -0.54 3.57 21.70
CA THR A 32 -1.83 4.27 21.86
C THR A 32 -1.86 5.49 20.95
N PRO A 33 -2.81 5.57 19.97
CA PRO A 33 -2.95 6.77 19.16
C PRO A 33 -3.27 7.97 20.08
N PRO A 34 -2.70 9.16 19.80
CA PRO A 34 -2.90 10.34 20.63
C PRO A 34 -4.38 10.66 20.73
N VAL A 35 -4.89 10.65 21.96
CA VAL A 35 -6.26 11.08 22.26
C VAL A 35 -6.40 12.53 21.77
N PRO A 36 -7.36 12.86 20.90
CA PRO A 36 -7.52 14.21 20.40
C PRO A 36 -7.76 15.15 21.59
N GLN A 37 -6.80 16.04 21.85
CA GLN A 37 -6.91 17.05 22.89
C GLN A 37 -8.14 17.89 22.59
N LYS A 38 -9.13 17.86 23.48
CA LYS A 38 -10.28 18.77 23.40
C LYS A 38 -9.75 20.19 23.46
N LEU A 39 -9.74 20.86 22.31
CA LEU A 39 -9.42 22.28 22.22
C LEU A 39 -10.22 23.04 23.28
N ASP A 40 -9.54 23.80 24.10
CA ASP A 40 -10.13 24.62 25.14
C ASP A 40 -11.20 25.53 24.53
N LYS A 41 -12.27 25.80 25.29
CA LYS A 41 -13.39 26.64 24.83
C LYS A 41 -12.91 28.04 24.37
N GLU A 42 -11.85 28.52 24.94
CA GLU A 42 -11.23 29.81 24.58
C GLU A 42 -10.52 29.74 23.22
N ALA A 43 -9.74 28.69 22.96
CA ALA A 43 -9.10 28.44 21.68
C ALA A 43 -10.14 28.30 20.54
N LYS A 44 -11.25 27.60 20.80
CA LYS A 44 -12.36 27.49 19.83
C LYS A 44 -13.04 28.84 19.57
N ARG A 45 -13.17 29.70 20.60
CA ARG A 45 -13.74 31.06 20.43
C ARG A 45 -12.81 31.95 19.63
N LYS A 46 -11.51 31.91 19.90
CA LYS A 46 -10.48 32.67 19.15
C LYS A 46 -10.48 32.25 17.68
N MET A 47 -10.43 30.96 17.41
CA MET A 47 -10.48 30.40 16.06
C MET A 47 -11.74 30.83 15.29
N LYS A 48 -12.91 30.82 15.96
CA LYS A 48 -14.18 31.24 15.37
C LYS A 48 -14.24 32.75 15.09
N ARG A 49 -13.51 33.57 15.86
CA ARG A 49 -13.38 35.00 15.65
C ARG A 49 -12.45 35.31 14.47
N THR A 50 -11.27 34.71 14.43
CA THR A 50 -10.32 34.84 13.31
C THR A 50 -10.95 34.42 11.99
N LEU A 51 -11.72 33.33 11.98
CA LEU A 51 -12.45 32.87 10.79
C LEU A 51 -13.47 33.92 10.27
N LYS A 52 -14.09 34.69 11.17
CA LYS A 52 -15.02 35.77 10.78
C LYS A 52 -14.31 37.02 10.24
N GLU A 53 -13.07 37.24 10.65
CA GLU A 53 -12.24 38.37 10.26
C GLU A 53 -11.52 38.14 8.91
N LEU A 54 -11.50 36.89 8.41
CA LEU A 54 -10.95 36.58 7.09
C LEU A 54 -11.79 37.15 5.95
N ASP A 55 -11.12 37.59 4.88
CA ASP A 55 -11.77 37.93 3.62
C ASP A 55 -12.65 36.81 3.10
N SER A 56 -13.71 37.14 2.39
CA SER A 56 -14.71 36.16 1.94
C SER A 56 -14.10 35.04 1.10
N ALA A 57 -13.14 35.35 0.23
CA ALA A 57 -12.48 34.36 -0.62
C ALA A 57 -11.67 33.30 0.19
N TYR A 58 -10.86 33.75 1.15
CA TYR A 58 -10.07 32.86 2.00
C TYR A 58 -10.93 32.07 2.98
N ARG A 59 -12.03 32.68 3.43
CA ARG A 59 -13.01 31.97 4.26
C ARG A 59 -13.68 30.86 3.47
N GLN A 60 -14.13 31.14 2.25
CA GLN A 60 -14.75 30.18 1.36
C GLN A 60 -13.77 29.05 1.06
N TRP A 61 -12.54 29.37 0.67
CA TRP A 61 -11.51 28.36 0.44
C TRP A 61 -11.34 27.41 1.64
N LEU A 62 -11.21 27.96 2.86
CA LEU A 62 -10.99 27.17 4.08
C LEU A 62 -12.21 26.35 4.52
N THR A 63 -13.44 26.86 4.30
CA THR A 63 -14.68 26.25 4.83
C THR A 63 -15.48 25.47 3.80
N GLU A 64 -15.21 25.66 2.51
CA GLU A 64 -15.93 25.01 1.42
C GLU A 64 -14.96 24.20 0.56
N ASP A 65 -13.96 24.85 -0.04
CA ASP A 65 -13.12 24.22 -1.06
C ASP A 65 -12.26 23.08 -0.50
N VAL A 66 -11.56 23.31 0.62
CA VAL A 66 -10.59 22.33 1.16
C VAL A 66 -11.01 21.71 2.49
N THR A 67 -12.24 21.95 2.91
CA THR A 67 -12.71 21.60 4.25
C THR A 67 -12.50 20.12 4.62
N TYR A 68 -12.53 19.21 3.64
CA TYR A 68 -12.40 17.77 3.84
C TYR A 68 -11.00 17.21 3.65
N ILE A 69 -10.09 18.00 3.04
CA ILE A 69 -8.73 17.56 2.72
C ILE A 69 -7.64 18.30 3.49
N ILE A 70 -7.99 19.41 4.15
CA ILE A 70 -7.05 20.18 4.97
C ILE A 70 -6.90 19.52 6.34
N SER A 71 -5.66 19.31 6.77
CA SER A 71 -5.39 18.77 8.10
C SER A 71 -5.67 19.82 9.20
N PRO A 72 -5.92 19.40 10.45
CA PRO A 72 -6.09 20.33 11.56
C PRO A 72 -4.88 21.26 11.75
N ASP A 73 -3.66 20.76 11.54
CA ASP A 73 -2.43 21.54 11.69
C ASP A 73 -2.29 22.58 10.57
N GLU A 74 -2.56 22.20 9.31
CA GLU A 74 -2.59 23.14 8.18
C GLU A 74 -3.65 24.22 8.37
N ARG A 75 -4.82 23.84 8.86
CA ARG A 75 -5.89 24.81 9.16
C ARG A 75 -5.50 25.80 10.25
N ASN A 76 -4.84 25.31 11.30
CA ASN A 76 -4.33 26.17 12.37
C ASN A 76 -3.23 27.10 11.86
N ALA A 77 -2.30 26.59 11.04
CA ALA A 77 -1.23 27.39 10.43
C ALA A 77 -1.82 28.49 9.53
N PHE A 78 -2.79 28.15 8.67
CA PHE A 78 -3.47 29.14 7.80
C PHE A 78 -4.16 30.27 8.59
N LEU A 79 -4.80 29.92 9.71
CA LEU A 79 -5.47 30.90 10.58
C LEU A 79 -4.52 31.80 11.38
N GLN A 80 -3.23 31.47 11.44
CA GLN A 80 -2.19 32.27 12.09
C GLN A 80 -1.50 33.25 11.14
N LEU A 81 -1.76 33.17 9.83
CA LEU A 81 -1.18 34.08 8.84
C LEU A 81 -1.84 35.47 8.93
N ASP A 82 -1.01 36.47 8.94
CA ASP A 82 -1.46 37.85 9.14
C ASP A 82 -1.78 38.57 7.81
N THR A 83 -1.01 38.31 6.74
CA THR A 83 -1.13 39.00 5.45
C THR A 83 -1.81 38.15 4.37
N ASN A 84 -2.38 38.81 3.36
CA ASN A 84 -2.99 38.13 2.23
C ASN A 84 -1.93 37.47 1.34
N GLU A 85 -0.75 38.04 1.24
CA GLU A 85 0.40 37.47 0.50
C GLU A 85 0.85 36.14 1.11
N GLU A 86 0.91 36.05 2.44
CA GLU A 86 1.23 34.79 3.13
C GLU A 86 0.15 33.73 2.90
N ARG A 87 -1.13 34.13 2.87
CA ARG A 87 -2.25 33.23 2.59
C ARG A 87 -2.22 32.69 1.18
N GLU A 88 -1.94 33.55 0.19
CA GLU A 88 -1.77 33.12 -1.22
C GLU A 88 -0.61 32.13 -1.36
N GLN A 89 0.54 32.42 -0.76
CA GLN A 89 1.69 31.51 -0.75
C GLN A 89 1.35 30.19 -0.07
N PHE A 90 0.60 30.24 1.05
CA PHE A 90 0.15 29.01 1.72
C PHE A 90 -0.77 28.18 0.82
N ILE A 91 -1.74 28.81 0.15
CA ILE A 91 -2.67 28.13 -0.78
C ILE A 91 -1.89 27.53 -1.95
N GLU A 92 -0.94 28.24 -2.51
CA GLU A 92 -0.08 27.72 -3.57
C GLU A 92 0.71 26.49 -3.10
N GLN A 93 1.36 26.59 -1.94
CA GLN A 93 2.10 25.48 -1.33
C GLN A 93 1.17 24.33 -0.92
N PHE A 94 -0.05 24.60 -0.47
CA PHE A 94 -1.05 23.59 -0.14
C PHE A 94 -1.39 22.70 -1.35
N TRP A 95 -1.63 23.31 -2.50
CA TRP A 95 -1.90 22.58 -3.74
C TRP A 95 -0.64 21.93 -4.31
N LEU A 96 0.50 22.63 -4.24
CA LEU A 96 1.76 22.10 -4.73
C LEU A 96 2.17 20.82 -3.99
N ARG A 97 2.00 20.77 -2.68
CA ARG A 97 2.28 19.59 -1.85
C ARG A 97 1.42 18.37 -2.20
N ARG A 98 0.24 18.59 -2.75
CA ARG A 98 -0.71 17.55 -3.17
C ARG A 98 -0.62 17.22 -4.66
N SER A 99 0.10 17.99 -5.43
CA SER A 99 0.30 17.74 -6.86
C SER A 99 1.12 16.49 -7.09
N SER A 100 0.66 15.65 -7.99
CA SER A 100 1.41 14.47 -8.44
C SER A 100 2.60 14.85 -9.33
N ASN A 101 2.56 16.02 -9.96
CA ASN A 101 3.63 16.57 -10.79
C ASN A 101 3.76 18.09 -10.60
N PRO A 102 4.53 18.57 -9.56
CA PRO A 102 4.69 19.98 -9.29
C PRO A 102 5.45 20.77 -10.39
N ASP A 103 6.13 20.12 -11.43
CA ASP A 103 6.81 20.80 -12.54
C ASP A 103 5.88 21.20 -13.68
N LEU A 104 4.66 20.67 -13.69
CA LEU A 104 3.66 21.12 -14.63
C LEU A 104 3.01 22.39 -14.09
N PRO A 105 2.71 23.38 -14.97
CA PRO A 105 1.97 24.58 -14.57
C PRO A 105 0.55 24.25 -14.11
N GLU A 106 0.03 23.09 -14.51
CA GLU A 106 -1.29 22.56 -14.15
C GLU A 106 -1.15 21.61 -12.95
N ASN A 107 -1.96 21.82 -11.91
CA ASN A 107 -1.97 20.99 -10.73
C ASN A 107 -3.10 19.97 -10.83
N ASP A 108 -2.76 18.75 -11.27
CA ASP A 108 -3.71 17.66 -11.48
C ASP A 108 -4.57 17.34 -10.25
N PHE A 109 -3.98 17.38 -9.05
CA PHE A 109 -4.71 17.12 -7.82
C PHE A 109 -5.75 18.21 -7.55
N LYS A 110 -5.37 19.49 -7.74
CA LYS A 110 -6.28 20.63 -7.59
C LYS A 110 -7.44 20.52 -8.56
N GLU A 111 -7.15 20.24 -9.84
CA GLU A 111 -8.19 20.09 -10.87
C GLU A 111 -9.14 18.94 -10.57
N GLU A 112 -8.58 17.77 -10.20
CA GLU A 112 -9.39 16.61 -9.83
C GLU A 112 -10.24 16.89 -8.59
N HIS A 113 -9.70 17.58 -7.60
CA HIS A 113 -10.43 17.96 -6.39
C HIS A 113 -11.64 18.84 -6.71
N TYR A 114 -11.45 19.90 -7.49
CA TYR A 114 -12.58 20.77 -7.90
C TYR A 114 -13.56 20.04 -8.83
N ARG A 115 -13.09 19.14 -9.67
CA ARG A 115 -13.95 18.28 -10.49
C ARG A 115 -14.82 17.37 -9.62
N ARG A 116 -14.27 16.81 -8.54
CA ARG A 116 -15.05 16.04 -7.57
C ARG A 116 -16.09 16.86 -6.83
N ILE A 117 -15.78 18.11 -6.47
CA ILE A 117 -16.75 19.03 -5.86
C ILE A 117 -17.88 19.33 -6.85
N ALA A 118 -17.55 19.64 -8.10
CA ALA A 118 -18.54 19.89 -9.16
C ALA A 118 -19.45 18.66 -9.37
N TYR A 119 -18.86 17.48 -9.49
CA TYR A 119 -19.60 16.21 -9.62
C TYR A 119 -20.52 15.96 -8.42
N ALA A 120 -20.02 16.17 -7.20
CA ALA A 120 -20.81 16.00 -5.99
C ALA A 120 -22.01 16.96 -5.97
N ASN A 121 -21.83 18.21 -6.41
CA ASN A 121 -22.90 19.18 -6.50
C ASN A 121 -23.96 18.80 -7.54
N GLU A 122 -23.55 18.22 -8.65
CA GLU A 122 -24.46 17.78 -9.71
C GLU A 122 -25.26 16.52 -9.32
N HIS A 123 -24.61 15.53 -8.68
CA HIS A 123 -25.19 14.20 -8.50
C HIS A 123 -25.72 13.93 -7.10
N TYR A 124 -25.26 14.66 -6.08
CA TYR A 124 -25.62 14.38 -4.68
C TYR A 124 -26.34 15.52 -3.98
N ALA A 125 -26.73 16.57 -4.72
CA ALA A 125 -27.55 17.64 -4.14
C ALA A 125 -28.95 17.13 -3.78
N SER A 126 -29.45 17.51 -2.60
CA SER A 126 -30.73 17.07 -2.05
C SER A 126 -31.37 18.19 -1.19
N GLY A 127 -31.63 19.34 -1.80
CA GLY A 127 -32.06 20.53 -1.04
C GLY A 127 -30.92 21.26 -0.32
N ILE A 128 -29.77 20.60 -0.17
CA ILE A 128 -28.49 21.20 0.23
C ILE A 128 -27.45 20.97 -0.88
N PRO A 129 -26.41 21.81 -0.97
CA PRO A 129 -25.34 21.60 -1.93
C PRO A 129 -24.74 20.21 -1.81
N GLY A 130 -24.50 19.55 -2.94
CA GLY A 130 -24.06 18.16 -2.95
C GLY A 130 -22.74 17.91 -2.20
N TRP A 131 -21.83 18.89 -2.21
CA TRP A 131 -20.58 18.80 -1.45
C TRP A 131 -20.79 18.70 0.07
N LYS A 132 -21.94 19.15 0.60
CA LYS A 132 -22.28 19.08 2.04
C LYS A 132 -22.93 17.75 2.44
N THR A 133 -23.43 16.99 1.47
CA THR A 133 -24.03 15.68 1.75
C THR A 133 -22.99 14.64 2.15
N ASP A 134 -23.37 13.60 2.84
CA ASP A 134 -22.45 12.52 3.22
C ASP A 134 -21.86 11.81 2.01
N ARG A 135 -22.70 11.55 0.96
CA ARG A 135 -22.19 10.98 -0.30
C ARG A 135 -21.18 11.90 -0.97
N GLY A 136 -21.48 13.20 -1.07
CA GLY A 136 -20.58 14.18 -1.65
C GLY A 136 -19.27 14.29 -0.88
N ARG A 137 -19.33 14.29 0.44
CA ARG A 137 -18.15 14.31 1.31
C ARG A 137 -17.25 13.10 1.06
N MET A 138 -17.80 11.88 1.07
CA MET A 138 -17.02 10.66 0.81
C MET A 138 -16.43 10.66 -0.59
N TYR A 139 -17.19 11.08 -1.60
CA TYR A 139 -16.73 11.19 -2.97
C TYR A 139 -15.57 12.20 -3.14
N ILE A 140 -15.66 13.37 -2.48
CA ILE A 140 -14.61 14.39 -2.55
C ILE A 140 -13.33 13.90 -1.88
N MET A 141 -13.43 13.25 -0.73
CA MET A 141 -12.26 12.77 0.03
C MET A 141 -11.60 11.56 -0.64
N TRP A 142 -12.39 10.55 -1.00
CA TRP A 142 -11.89 9.23 -1.39
C TRP A 142 -12.00 8.94 -2.89
N GLY A 143 -12.71 9.80 -3.62
CA GLY A 143 -13.00 9.59 -5.04
C GLY A 143 -14.13 8.59 -5.27
N PRO A 144 -14.38 8.24 -6.55
CA PRO A 144 -15.44 7.29 -6.90
C PRO A 144 -15.20 5.93 -6.27
N ALA A 145 -16.27 5.31 -5.76
CA ALA A 145 -16.23 3.92 -5.32
C ALA A 145 -15.93 2.99 -6.51
N ASP A 146 -15.27 1.86 -6.25
CA ASP A 146 -15.02 0.85 -7.29
C ASP A 146 -16.31 0.14 -7.71
N GLU A 147 -17.23 -0.04 -6.74
CA GLU A 147 -18.55 -0.65 -6.95
C GLU A 147 -19.60 0.14 -6.17
N VAL A 148 -20.73 0.39 -6.81
CA VAL A 148 -21.89 1.05 -6.20
C VAL A 148 -23.11 0.17 -6.45
N GLU A 149 -23.73 -0.29 -5.38
CA GLU A 149 -25.04 -0.93 -5.40
C GLU A 149 -26.06 0.11 -4.94
N SER A 150 -27.08 0.40 -5.75
CA SER A 150 -28.06 1.45 -5.47
C SER A 150 -29.48 0.94 -5.55
N HIS A 151 -30.25 1.21 -4.52
CA HIS A 151 -31.70 0.91 -4.40
C HIS A 151 -32.47 2.21 -4.18
N PRO A 152 -32.67 3.03 -5.22
CA PRO A 152 -33.17 4.41 -5.07
C PRO A 152 -34.64 4.51 -4.64
N THR A 153 -35.39 3.42 -4.73
CA THR A 153 -36.80 3.35 -4.31
C THR A 153 -36.98 2.48 -3.07
N GLY A 154 -35.91 1.91 -2.52
CA GLY A 154 -36.05 0.84 -1.52
C GLY A 154 -36.74 -0.39 -2.10
N GLY A 155 -37.54 -1.05 -1.29
CA GLY A 155 -38.37 -2.19 -1.70
C GLY A 155 -38.11 -3.46 -0.91
N THR A 156 -38.57 -4.58 -1.44
CA THR A 156 -38.36 -5.88 -0.79
C THR A 156 -36.87 -6.24 -0.76
N TYR A 157 -36.39 -6.61 0.41
CA TYR A 157 -35.01 -6.97 0.67
C TYR A 157 -34.94 -8.27 1.46
N ASP A 158 -34.26 -9.24 0.88
CA ASP A 158 -33.96 -10.51 1.56
C ASP A 158 -32.61 -10.35 2.27
N ARG A 159 -32.70 -10.29 3.61
CA ARG A 159 -31.48 -10.10 4.43
C ARG A 159 -30.58 -11.32 4.30
N PRO A 160 -29.28 -11.12 4.09
CA PRO A 160 -28.31 -12.18 4.25
C PRO A 160 -28.31 -12.72 5.69
N MET A 161 -27.78 -13.91 5.91
CA MET A 161 -27.76 -14.55 7.23
C MET A 161 -27.02 -13.72 8.26
N GLU A 162 -26.01 -12.96 7.82
CA GLU A 162 -25.23 -12.06 8.66
C GLU A 162 -26.08 -10.90 9.22
N GLU A 163 -27.12 -10.48 8.50
CA GLU A 163 -28.11 -9.47 8.92
C GLU A 163 -29.35 -10.09 9.62
N GLY A 164 -29.28 -11.38 9.95
CA GLY A 164 -30.36 -12.10 10.66
C GLY A 164 -31.33 -12.85 9.76
N GLY A 165 -31.15 -12.83 8.44
CA GLY A 165 -32.04 -13.50 7.48
C GLY A 165 -33.45 -12.96 7.44
N GLY A 166 -34.32 -13.60 6.66
CA GLY A 166 -35.73 -13.19 6.47
C GLY A 166 -35.86 -12.01 5.51
N SER A 167 -37.10 -11.70 5.16
CA SER A 167 -37.45 -10.65 4.20
C SER A 167 -38.01 -9.42 4.89
N THR A 168 -37.63 -8.23 4.42
CA THR A 168 -38.13 -6.94 4.88
C THR A 168 -38.37 -5.99 3.71
N SER A 169 -38.82 -4.78 4.02
CA SER A 169 -38.86 -3.66 3.09
C SER A 169 -37.85 -2.59 3.53
N THR A 170 -37.13 -2.02 2.61
CA THR A 170 -36.09 -1.01 2.91
C THR A 170 -36.52 0.39 2.48
N TYR A 171 -35.94 1.38 3.13
CA TYR A 171 -35.80 2.74 2.60
C TYR A 171 -34.86 2.77 1.38
N PRO A 172 -34.80 3.86 0.61
CA PRO A 172 -33.73 4.07 -0.37
C PRO A 172 -32.36 3.94 0.29
N TRP A 173 -31.48 3.20 -0.35
CA TRP A 173 -30.12 2.98 0.19
C TRP A 173 -29.12 2.71 -0.92
N GLU A 174 -27.84 2.94 -0.61
CA GLU A 174 -26.70 2.66 -1.47
C GLU A 174 -25.57 2.03 -0.67
N THR A 175 -24.87 1.07 -1.27
CA THR A 175 -23.63 0.52 -0.75
C THR A 175 -22.50 0.89 -1.69
N TRP A 176 -21.49 1.55 -1.16
CA TRP A 176 -20.30 1.94 -1.87
C TRP A 176 -19.12 1.09 -1.40
N ARG A 177 -18.40 0.49 -2.34
CA ARG A 177 -17.28 -0.37 -2.05
C ARG A 177 -16.02 0.15 -2.73
N TRP A 178 -14.97 0.34 -1.92
CA TRP A 178 -13.62 0.57 -2.39
C TRP A 178 -12.79 -0.67 -2.09
N ARG A 179 -12.01 -1.13 -3.07
CA ARG A 179 -11.09 -2.26 -2.89
C ARG A 179 -9.98 -1.91 -1.93
N TYR A 180 -9.54 -0.66 -1.98
CA TYR A 180 -8.50 -0.12 -1.12
C TYR A 180 -8.68 1.39 -0.94
N LEU A 181 -8.59 1.84 0.30
CA LEU A 181 -8.48 3.26 0.65
C LEU A 181 -7.21 3.49 1.46
N GLU A 182 -6.41 4.46 1.02
CA GLU A 182 -5.15 4.81 1.67
C GLU A 182 -5.36 5.25 3.12
N GLY A 183 -4.57 4.69 4.04
CA GLY A 183 -4.67 4.97 5.47
C GLY A 183 -5.84 4.32 6.20
N ILE A 184 -6.74 3.62 5.47
CA ILE A 184 -7.90 2.94 6.06
C ILE A 184 -7.76 1.42 5.93
N GLY A 185 -7.52 0.91 4.71
CA GLY A 185 -7.35 -0.52 4.46
C GLY A 185 -8.00 -1.02 3.18
N GLU A 186 -8.18 -2.34 3.11
CA GLU A 186 -8.75 -3.05 1.97
C GLU A 186 -10.24 -3.35 2.19
N ASN A 187 -10.96 -3.48 1.09
CA ASN A 187 -12.38 -3.88 1.06
C ASN A 187 -13.27 -3.00 1.96
N ILE A 188 -13.18 -1.69 1.78
CA ILE A 188 -13.96 -0.73 2.54
C ILE A 188 -15.35 -0.62 1.96
N ILE A 189 -16.35 -0.89 2.79
CA ILE A 189 -17.77 -0.83 2.42
C ILE A 189 -18.43 0.24 3.29
N LEU A 190 -19.07 1.21 2.64
CA LEU A 190 -19.86 2.25 3.29
C LEU A 190 -21.31 2.13 2.80
N GLU A 191 -22.23 2.28 3.72
CA GLU A 191 -23.66 2.22 3.45
C GLU A 191 -24.31 3.59 3.70
N PHE A 192 -25.15 4.01 2.76
CA PHE A 192 -25.90 5.26 2.82
C PHE A 192 -27.37 4.97 2.76
N VAL A 193 -28.16 5.61 3.62
CA VAL A 193 -29.60 5.39 3.72
C VAL A 193 -30.34 6.73 3.66
N ASP A 194 -31.49 6.75 2.99
CA ASP A 194 -32.42 7.89 2.96
C ASP A 194 -33.78 7.50 3.55
N PRO A 195 -33.93 7.54 4.87
CA PRO A 195 -35.20 7.19 5.53
C PRO A 195 -36.33 8.16 5.20
N SER A 196 -36.02 9.35 4.74
CA SER A 196 -36.99 10.40 4.43
C SER A 196 -37.52 10.32 2.99
N GLY A 197 -36.81 9.59 2.09
CA GLY A 197 -37.11 9.57 0.67
C GLY A 197 -36.92 10.92 -0.03
N SER A 198 -36.13 11.82 0.58
CA SER A 198 -35.87 13.17 0.06
C SER A 198 -34.71 13.23 -0.95
N GLY A 199 -33.98 12.13 -1.11
CA GLY A 199 -32.72 12.07 -1.86
C GLY A 199 -31.51 12.45 -1.02
N GLU A 200 -31.67 12.79 0.25
CA GLU A 200 -30.60 13.06 1.19
C GLU A 200 -30.17 11.77 1.90
N TYR A 201 -29.16 11.12 1.34
CA TYR A 201 -28.59 9.90 1.90
C TYR A 201 -27.56 10.26 2.97
N HIS A 202 -27.70 9.70 4.16
CA HIS A 202 -26.69 9.85 5.20
C HIS A 202 -25.89 8.57 5.38
N LEU A 203 -24.64 8.71 5.76
CA LEU A 203 -23.74 7.60 6.04
C LEU A 203 -24.18 6.90 7.34
N THR A 204 -24.53 5.63 7.24
CA THR A 204 -24.93 4.84 8.41
C THR A 204 -23.83 3.91 8.92
N MET A 205 -23.81 3.71 10.22
CA MET A 205 -23.02 2.68 10.89
C MET A 205 -23.85 1.43 11.21
N ASP A 206 -25.16 1.51 11.10
CA ASP A 206 -26.07 0.43 11.43
C ASP A 206 -26.76 -0.12 10.18
N PRO A 207 -26.45 -1.35 9.74
CA PRO A 207 -27.08 -1.97 8.58
C PRO A 207 -28.59 -2.14 8.72
N SER A 208 -29.12 -2.12 9.95
CA SER A 208 -30.57 -2.23 10.19
C SER A 208 -31.30 -0.91 9.93
N GLU A 209 -30.62 0.21 9.80
CA GLU A 209 -31.24 1.53 9.59
C GLU A 209 -31.95 1.62 8.23
N LYS A 210 -31.54 0.84 7.24
CA LYS A 210 -32.23 0.73 5.95
C LYS A 210 -33.59 0.01 6.06
N ASP A 211 -33.86 -0.74 7.14
CA ASP A 211 -35.09 -1.52 7.33
C ASP A 211 -36.27 -0.62 7.66
N ALA A 212 -37.13 -0.36 6.69
CA ALA A 212 -38.32 0.46 6.86
C ALA A 212 -39.36 -0.17 7.81
N LEU A 213 -39.29 -1.48 8.04
CA LEU A 213 -40.17 -2.21 8.93
C LEU A 213 -39.57 -2.47 10.32
N LEU A 214 -38.41 -1.89 10.60
CA LEU A 214 -37.67 -2.10 11.86
C LEU A 214 -38.55 -1.86 13.09
N HIS A 215 -39.32 -0.79 13.09
CA HIS A 215 -40.18 -0.41 14.20
C HIS A 215 -41.66 -0.86 14.05
N VAL A 216 -42.00 -1.61 12.99
CA VAL A 216 -43.37 -2.08 12.74
C VAL A 216 -43.57 -3.45 13.40
N PRO A 217 -44.45 -3.58 14.40
CA PRO A 217 -44.70 -4.86 15.06
C PRO A 217 -45.18 -5.94 14.08
N GLY A 218 -44.62 -7.13 14.16
CA GLY A 218 -45.03 -8.29 13.36
C GLY A 218 -44.67 -8.25 11.87
N ALA A 219 -44.02 -7.19 11.37
CA ALA A 219 -43.58 -7.06 9.99
C ALA A 219 -42.05 -7.04 9.90
N GLY A 220 -41.48 -7.47 8.78
CA GLY A 220 -40.02 -7.49 8.56
C GLY A 220 -39.29 -8.34 9.60
N LEU A 221 -39.81 -9.51 9.92
CA LEU A 221 -39.24 -10.40 10.93
C LEU A 221 -37.92 -11.03 10.41
N SER A 222 -36.94 -11.18 11.28
CA SER A 222 -35.78 -12.01 11.02
C SER A 222 -36.14 -13.49 10.97
N LEU A 223 -35.22 -14.33 10.49
CA LEU A 223 -35.46 -15.78 10.42
C LEU A 223 -35.77 -16.37 11.80
N MET A 224 -35.05 -15.97 12.85
CA MET A 224 -35.28 -16.45 14.22
C MET A 224 -36.59 -15.93 14.81
N GLU A 225 -36.96 -14.69 14.52
CA GLU A 225 -38.23 -14.10 14.94
C GLU A 225 -39.40 -14.78 14.25
N SER A 226 -39.29 -15.09 12.95
CA SER A 226 -40.35 -15.81 12.21
C SER A 226 -40.55 -17.24 12.73
N MET A 227 -39.50 -17.85 13.28
CA MET A 227 -39.54 -19.16 13.93
C MET A 227 -40.01 -19.09 15.41
N GLY A 228 -40.28 -17.91 15.95
CA GLY A 228 -40.67 -17.72 17.34
C GLY A 228 -39.53 -17.96 18.35
N MET A 229 -38.28 -17.99 17.90
CA MET A 229 -37.11 -18.21 18.74
C MET A 229 -36.52 -16.91 19.30
N ALA A 230 -36.92 -15.76 18.78
CA ALA A 230 -36.54 -14.42 19.22
C ALA A 230 -37.75 -13.50 19.13
N SER A 231 -37.69 -12.37 19.85
CA SER A 231 -38.69 -11.31 19.78
C SER A 231 -38.12 -10.09 19.08
N LYS A 232 -38.90 -9.40 18.27
CA LYS A 232 -38.51 -8.14 17.65
C LYS A 232 -38.15 -7.06 18.68
N THR A 233 -38.73 -7.12 19.87
CA THR A 233 -38.38 -6.23 20.99
C THR A 233 -36.98 -6.46 21.49
N ASP A 234 -36.42 -7.66 21.32
CA ASP A 234 -35.04 -7.97 21.73
C ASP A 234 -33.97 -7.22 20.90
N ARG A 235 -34.35 -6.71 19.70
CA ARG A 235 -33.50 -5.84 18.90
C ARG A 235 -33.26 -4.49 19.57
N PHE A 236 -34.15 -4.04 20.45
CA PHE A 236 -34.13 -2.72 21.10
C PHE A 236 -33.76 -2.79 22.58
N THR A 237 -33.80 -3.97 23.17
CA THR A 237 -33.50 -4.18 24.59
C THR A 237 -32.22 -4.97 24.76
N ARG A 238 -31.27 -4.36 25.45
CA ARG A 238 -30.02 -5.02 25.86
C ARG A 238 -30.19 -5.52 27.30
N SER A 239 -30.10 -6.82 27.55
CA SER A 239 -30.10 -7.38 28.90
C SER A 239 -28.82 -7.05 29.69
N ASP A 240 -27.72 -6.78 28.99
CA ASP A 240 -26.40 -6.42 29.54
C ASP A 240 -25.87 -5.07 29.03
N GLY A 241 -26.70 -4.31 28.31
CA GLY A 241 -26.31 -3.06 27.67
C GLY A 241 -25.62 -3.25 26.31
N THR A 242 -25.50 -4.47 25.79
CA THR A 242 -24.95 -4.77 24.48
C THR A 242 -26.00 -5.34 23.54
N ASN A 243 -25.97 -5.02 22.25
CA ASN A 243 -26.83 -5.66 21.25
C ASN A 243 -26.43 -7.12 21.14
N LEU A 244 -27.39 -8.01 21.32
CA LEU A 244 -27.20 -9.43 21.10
C LEU A 244 -27.06 -9.69 19.60
N PRO A 245 -26.00 -10.32 19.13
CA PRO A 245 -25.98 -10.90 17.80
C PRO A 245 -27.00 -12.04 17.77
N THR A 246 -27.94 -11.96 16.85
CA THR A 246 -29.01 -12.99 16.68
C THR A 246 -28.50 -14.24 15.96
N THR A 247 -27.18 -14.46 15.82
CA THR A 247 -26.61 -15.60 15.11
C THR A 247 -25.73 -16.45 16.02
N MET A 248 -25.98 -17.75 16.03
CA MET A 248 -25.11 -18.80 16.60
C MET A 248 -23.86 -18.98 15.73
N GLY A 249 -22.99 -18.03 15.76
CA GLY A 249 -21.71 -18.02 15.05
C GLY A 249 -21.18 -16.61 15.10
N GLY A 250 -19.96 -16.42 15.55
CA GLY A 250 -19.39 -15.09 15.75
C GLY A 250 -19.65 -14.17 14.56
N GLN A 251 -20.12 -12.97 14.84
CA GLN A 251 -20.35 -11.95 13.80
C GLN A 251 -19.04 -11.70 13.04
N PRO A 252 -19.12 -11.56 11.70
CA PRO A 252 -17.99 -11.03 10.94
C PRO A 252 -17.51 -9.70 11.57
N ALA A 253 -16.20 -9.45 11.49
CA ALA A 253 -15.63 -8.20 12.03
C ALA A 253 -16.30 -6.94 11.45
N SER A 254 -16.82 -7.02 10.22
CA SER A 254 -17.61 -5.97 9.55
C SER A 254 -18.95 -5.65 10.22
N MET A 255 -19.50 -6.58 11.01
CA MET A 255 -20.77 -6.42 11.74
C MET A 255 -20.56 -5.97 13.19
N ASN A 256 -19.31 -5.92 13.68
CA ASN A 256 -19.02 -5.47 15.03
C ASN A 256 -19.19 -3.95 15.14
N GLU A 257 -20.00 -3.48 16.09
CA GLU A 257 -20.24 -2.04 16.32
C GLU A 257 -18.95 -1.26 16.52
N PHE A 258 -17.97 -1.82 17.24
CA PHE A 258 -16.70 -1.15 17.47
C PHE A 258 -15.86 -1.03 16.19
N SER A 259 -15.84 -2.07 15.37
CA SER A 259 -15.14 -2.04 14.08
C SER A 259 -15.79 -1.05 13.12
N ARG A 260 -17.11 -0.96 13.11
CA ARG A 260 -17.86 0.02 12.30
C ARG A 260 -17.64 1.45 12.81
N LEU A 261 -17.65 1.66 14.12
CA LEU A 261 -17.33 2.96 14.71
C LEU A 261 -15.89 3.39 14.41
N GLU A 262 -14.95 2.46 14.46
CA GLU A 262 -13.57 2.71 14.10
C GLU A 262 -13.44 3.08 12.61
N LEU A 263 -14.09 2.32 11.74
CA LEU A 263 -14.14 2.61 10.30
C LEU A 263 -14.77 3.97 10.05
N TYR A 264 -15.91 4.26 10.65
CA TYR A 264 -16.57 5.56 10.54
C TYR A 264 -15.66 6.71 11.00
N ALA A 265 -14.95 6.52 12.10
CA ALA A 265 -14.00 7.51 12.59
C ALA A 265 -12.82 7.71 11.62
N LYS A 266 -12.33 6.64 11.00
CA LYS A 266 -11.24 6.68 10.01
C LYS A 266 -11.67 7.35 8.70
N VAL A 267 -12.81 6.96 8.13
CA VAL A 267 -13.28 7.52 6.84
C VAL A 267 -13.66 9.00 6.93
N ASN A 268 -13.96 9.49 8.12
CA ASN A 268 -14.28 10.90 8.37
C ASN A 268 -13.05 11.77 8.69
N ARG A 269 -11.85 11.18 8.74
CA ARG A 269 -10.60 11.92 8.89
C ARG A 269 -9.98 12.18 7.52
N PRO A 270 -9.31 13.32 7.32
CA PRO A 270 -8.44 13.48 6.17
C PRO A 270 -7.46 12.30 6.07
N PRO A 271 -7.13 11.83 4.86
CA PRO A 271 -6.17 10.75 4.68
C PRO A 271 -4.87 11.02 5.44
N GLU A 272 -4.49 10.11 6.33
CA GLU A 272 -3.23 10.20 7.07
C GLU A 272 -2.10 9.55 6.27
N VAL A 273 -0.99 10.25 6.16
CA VAL A 273 0.24 9.76 5.55
C VAL A 273 1.15 9.25 6.65
N LYS A 274 1.50 7.96 6.60
CA LYS A 274 2.27 7.30 7.65
C LYS A 274 3.70 7.81 7.76
N PHE A 275 4.40 7.99 6.65
CA PHE A 275 5.73 8.61 6.63
C PHE A 275 5.61 10.04 6.10
N LYS A 276 5.11 10.95 6.92
CA LYS A 276 4.98 12.39 6.59
C LYS A 276 6.30 13.00 6.11
N ASP A 277 7.43 12.51 6.59
CA ASP A 277 8.76 12.93 6.16
C ASP A 277 9.12 12.40 4.76
N LEU A 278 8.78 11.16 4.43
CA LEU A 278 9.03 10.59 3.10
C LEU A 278 8.04 11.09 2.06
N GLU A 279 6.80 11.30 2.44
CA GLU A 279 5.82 11.96 1.57
C GLU A 279 6.20 13.41 1.32
N ALA A 280 6.66 14.15 2.33
CA ALA A 280 7.17 15.49 2.15
C ALA A 280 8.36 15.53 1.16
N VAL A 281 9.18 14.46 1.08
CA VAL A 281 10.25 14.32 0.10
C VAL A 281 9.71 14.04 -1.30
N VAL A 282 8.69 13.18 -1.44
CA VAL A 282 8.00 12.96 -2.74
C VAL A 282 7.31 14.25 -3.21
N THR A 283 6.85 15.06 -2.27
CA THR A 283 6.09 16.28 -2.54
C THR A 283 6.99 17.50 -2.69
N SER A 284 8.10 17.57 -1.93
CA SER A 284 9.12 18.60 -2.09
C SER A 284 10.16 18.11 -3.08
N ARG A 285 10.21 18.67 -4.26
CA ARG A 285 11.21 18.39 -5.30
C ARG A 285 12.65 18.78 -4.96
N ILE A 286 13.01 18.79 -3.72
CA ILE A 286 14.40 18.74 -3.36
C ILE A 286 14.84 17.33 -3.71
N VAL A 287 15.27 17.13 -4.96
CA VAL A 287 15.96 15.91 -5.41
C VAL A 287 17.25 15.83 -4.59
N ARG A 288 17.14 15.31 -3.39
CA ARG A 288 18.29 14.87 -2.60
C ARG A 288 18.55 13.44 -3.02
N ASP A 289 19.16 13.26 -4.18
CA ASP A 289 19.63 11.97 -4.64
C ASP A 289 20.98 11.65 -3.95
N GLN A 290 20.91 11.49 -2.64
CA GLN A 290 22.06 11.20 -1.78
C GLN A 290 22.29 9.69 -1.64
N LEU A 291 21.27 8.87 -1.90
CA LEU A 291 21.30 7.42 -1.82
C LEU A 291 20.95 6.84 -3.18
N HIS A 292 21.96 6.36 -3.90
CA HIS A 292 21.78 5.77 -5.21
C HIS A 292 21.30 4.32 -5.08
N PHE A 293 20.26 3.97 -5.82
CA PHE A 293 19.74 2.61 -5.88
C PHE A 293 19.24 2.27 -7.28
N ASN A 294 19.26 0.99 -7.60
CA ASN A 294 18.70 0.44 -8.82
C ASN A 294 17.31 -0.11 -8.54
N TRP A 295 16.44 -0.04 -9.51
CA TRP A 295 15.10 -0.57 -9.42
C TRP A 295 14.64 -1.17 -10.74
N ARG A 296 13.66 -2.08 -10.67
CA ARG A 296 13.08 -2.75 -11.82
C ARG A 296 11.64 -3.13 -11.51
N THR A 297 10.78 -3.09 -12.54
CA THR A 297 9.44 -3.65 -12.49
C THR A 297 9.32 -4.78 -13.51
N ASP A 298 8.65 -5.85 -13.11
CA ASP A 298 8.30 -6.96 -13.97
C ASP A 298 6.77 -7.13 -14.01
N TYR A 299 6.25 -7.91 -14.94
CA TYR A 299 4.83 -8.08 -15.15
C TYR A 299 4.48 -9.56 -15.31
N LEU A 300 3.52 -10.03 -14.52
CA LEU A 300 2.98 -11.40 -14.58
C LEU A 300 1.46 -11.34 -14.64
N LYS A 301 0.85 -12.07 -15.56
CA LYS A 301 -0.60 -12.22 -15.63
C LYS A 301 -1.08 -13.01 -14.41
N VAL A 302 -2.07 -12.48 -13.69
CA VAL A 302 -2.77 -13.22 -12.61
C VAL A 302 -4.17 -13.58 -13.08
N THR A 303 -4.88 -12.59 -13.61
CA THR A 303 -6.18 -12.75 -14.26
C THR A 303 -6.21 -11.84 -15.49
N ASN A 304 -7.32 -11.83 -16.22
CA ASN A 304 -7.47 -10.96 -17.38
C ASN A 304 -7.43 -9.47 -17.02
N ASP A 305 -7.88 -9.14 -15.80
CA ASP A 305 -7.97 -7.76 -15.30
C ASP A 305 -6.91 -7.42 -14.24
N THR A 306 -6.06 -8.37 -13.86
CA THR A 306 -5.06 -8.16 -12.81
C THR A 306 -3.69 -8.67 -13.25
N VAL A 307 -2.73 -7.76 -13.18
CA VAL A 307 -1.30 -8.03 -13.43
C VAL A 307 -0.56 -7.86 -12.13
N LEU A 308 0.20 -8.87 -11.73
CA LEU A 308 1.13 -8.75 -10.62
C LEU A 308 2.36 -8.00 -11.11
N VAL A 309 2.72 -6.93 -10.41
CA VAL A 309 3.86 -6.07 -10.73
C VAL A 309 4.89 -6.16 -9.59
N PRO A 310 5.87 -7.07 -9.67
CA PRO A 310 6.99 -7.08 -8.75
C PRO A 310 7.85 -5.83 -8.95
N VAL A 311 7.93 -4.99 -7.94
CA VAL A 311 8.85 -3.86 -7.84
C VAL A 311 10.08 -4.35 -7.08
N THR A 312 11.20 -4.48 -7.76
CA THR A 312 12.46 -4.92 -7.16
C THR A 312 13.39 -3.73 -7.01
N ILE A 313 13.93 -3.56 -5.82
CA ILE A 313 14.84 -2.48 -5.43
C ILE A 313 16.17 -3.10 -4.99
N GLN A 314 17.27 -2.50 -5.39
CA GLN A 314 18.63 -2.97 -5.10
C GLN A 314 19.48 -1.78 -4.66
N VAL A 315 19.94 -1.83 -3.40
CA VAL A 315 20.77 -0.80 -2.79
C VAL A 315 22.16 -1.38 -2.54
N PRO A 316 23.24 -0.79 -3.08
CA PRO A 316 24.60 -1.18 -2.71
C PRO A 316 24.82 -0.96 -1.21
N ASN A 317 25.33 -1.95 -0.49
CA ASN A 317 25.57 -1.81 0.94
C ASN A 317 26.58 -0.70 1.28
N SER A 318 27.45 -0.35 0.33
CA SER A 318 28.36 0.80 0.45
C SER A 318 27.66 2.16 0.50
N GLN A 319 26.39 2.23 0.11
CA GLN A 319 25.55 3.43 0.20
C GLN A 319 24.84 3.57 1.56
N LEU A 320 24.85 2.49 2.36
CA LEU A 320 24.20 2.46 3.67
C LEU A 320 25.21 2.77 4.78
N SER A 321 24.74 3.43 5.82
CA SER A 321 25.52 3.72 7.02
C SER A 321 25.27 2.64 8.08
N PHE A 322 26.35 1.97 8.48
CA PHE A 322 26.27 0.90 9.47
C PHE A 322 26.66 1.41 10.86
N GLN A 323 25.84 1.10 11.85
CA GLN A 323 26.15 1.32 13.26
C GLN A 323 26.73 0.03 13.85
N SER A 324 27.90 0.12 14.48
CA SER A 324 28.51 -1.01 15.16
C SER A 324 28.08 -1.06 16.61
N LYS A 325 27.56 -2.23 17.03
CA LYS A 325 27.21 -2.52 18.42
C LYS A 325 27.48 -4.00 18.70
N ASP A 326 28.21 -4.29 19.79
CA ASP A 326 28.49 -5.66 20.26
C ASP A 326 29.08 -6.59 19.17
N GLY A 327 29.96 -6.05 18.29
CA GLY A 327 30.58 -6.81 17.20
C GLY A 327 29.66 -7.08 16.00
N ILE A 328 28.48 -6.43 15.94
CA ILE A 328 27.52 -6.49 14.84
C ILE A 328 27.39 -5.11 14.22
N HIS A 329 27.51 -5.04 12.90
CA HIS A 329 27.24 -3.85 12.10
C HIS A 329 25.82 -3.93 11.54
N SER A 330 24.98 -3.00 11.94
CA SER A 330 23.57 -2.94 11.57
C SER A 330 23.26 -1.70 10.74
N ALA A 331 22.56 -1.85 9.64
CA ALA A 331 21.99 -0.76 8.86
C ALA A 331 20.48 -1.02 8.64
N THR A 332 19.70 0.04 8.67
CA THR A 332 18.27 -0.03 8.42
C THR A 332 17.89 0.96 7.34
N MET A 333 17.14 0.50 6.34
CA MET A 333 16.57 1.36 5.31
C MET A 333 15.05 1.28 5.34
N ASN A 334 14.41 2.44 5.31
CA ASN A 334 12.96 2.57 5.15
C ASN A 334 12.65 2.75 3.67
N ILE A 335 11.68 2.01 3.18
CA ILE A 335 11.23 2.01 1.80
C ILE A 335 9.79 2.48 1.76
N PHE A 336 9.51 3.45 0.92
CA PHE A 336 8.16 3.92 0.61
C PHE A 336 7.95 3.81 -0.90
N GLY A 337 6.83 3.21 -1.31
CA GLY A 337 6.40 3.16 -2.71
C GLY A 337 4.96 3.59 -2.86
N ARG A 338 4.68 4.40 -3.88
CA ARG A 338 3.33 4.85 -4.20
C ARG A 338 3.06 4.63 -5.69
N VAL A 339 1.97 3.97 -5.99
CA VAL A 339 1.44 3.84 -7.34
C VAL A 339 0.20 4.71 -7.46
N SER A 340 0.20 5.64 -8.40
CA SER A 340 -0.92 6.53 -8.68
C SER A 340 -1.30 6.48 -10.16
N THR A 341 -2.56 6.80 -10.47
CA THR A 341 -2.99 7.04 -11.85
C THR A 341 -2.34 8.32 -12.36
N LEU A 342 -2.36 8.54 -13.69
CA LEU A 342 -1.87 9.80 -14.27
C LEU A 342 -2.67 11.03 -13.81
N THR A 343 -3.88 10.83 -13.31
CA THR A 343 -4.72 11.88 -12.70
C THR A 343 -4.42 12.11 -11.23
N GLY A 344 -3.38 11.47 -10.67
CA GLY A 344 -2.94 11.65 -9.30
C GLY A 344 -3.71 10.85 -8.24
N ARG A 345 -4.72 10.03 -8.63
CA ARG A 345 -5.39 9.13 -7.69
C ARG A 345 -4.43 8.04 -7.25
N VAL A 346 -4.16 7.95 -5.96
CA VAL A 346 -3.37 6.85 -5.39
C VAL A 346 -4.14 5.54 -5.56
N VAL A 347 -3.48 4.55 -6.16
CA VAL A 347 -4.02 3.20 -6.38
C VAL A 347 -3.52 2.26 -5.31
N GLN A 348 -2.25 2.38 -4.95
CA GLN A 348 -1.64 1.56 -3.91
C GLN A 348 -0.40 2.23 -3.35
N THR A 349 -0.17 2.02 -2.05
CA THR A 349 1.08 2.35 -1.36
C THR A 349 1.65 1.10 -0.72
N PHE A 350 2.94 1.10 -0.53
CA PHE A 350 3.61 0.11 0.29
C PHE A 350 4.75 0.74 1.06
N GLU A 351 4.94 0.27 2.27
CA GLU A 351 5.96 0.73 3.19
C GLU A 351 6.62 -0.47 3.83
N ASP A 352 7.93 -0.43 3.96
CA ASP A 352 8.68 -1.51 4.62
C ASP A 352 9.96 -0.98 5.24
N SER A 353 10.45 -1.70 6.24
CA SER A 353 11.72 -1.41 6.90
C SER A 353 12.60 -2.64 6.79
N VAL A 354 13.76 -2.48 6.16
CA VAL A 354 14.69 -3.58 5.90
C VAL A 354 15.96 -3.38 6.71
N ALA A 355 16.18 -4.26 7.69
CA ALA A 355 17.41 -4.30 8.47
C ALA A 355 18.43 -5.25 7.83
N ARG A 356 19.71 -4.92 7.98
CA ARG A 356 20.85 -5.72 7.55
C ARG A 356 21.89 -5.74 8.65
N ASP A 357 22.21 -6.94 9.13
CA ASP A 357 23.16 -7.16 10.22
C ASP A 357 24.31 -8.03 9.72
N PHE A 358 25.54 -7.59 10.00
CA PHE A 358 26.75 -8.30 9.64
C PHE A 358 27.72 -8.32 10.82
N PRO A 359 28.29 -9.47 11.18
CA PRO A 359 29.36 -9.55 12.16
C PRO A 359 30.63 -8.87 11.63
N ASP A 360 31.48 -8.37 12.54
CA ASP A 360 32.75 -7.69 12.20
C ASP A 360 33.57 -8.43 11.13
N SER A 361 33.63 -9.77 11.24
CA SER A 361 34.41 -10.60 10.33
C SER A 361 33.92 -10.56 8.88
N LEU A 362 32.65 -10.26 8.64
CA LEU A 362 32.03 -10.21 7.31
C LEU A 362 31.75 -8.79 6.84
N TYR A 363 31.93 -7.77 7.69
CA TYR A 363 31.57 -6.40 7.39
C TYR A 363 32.22 -5.86 6.12
N GLN A 364 33.54 -6.01 5.97
CA GLN A 364 34.26 -5.52 4.78
C GLN A 364 33.83 -6.22 3.49
N GLN A 365 33.43 -7.49 3.57
CA GLN A 365 32.88 -8.22 2.43
C GLN A 365 31.46 -7.78 2.12
N SER A 366 30.66 -7.50 3.16
CA SER A 366 29.27 -7.09 3.01
C SER A 366 29.12 -5.75 2.30
N LEU A 367 30.08 -4.81 2.43
CA LEU A 367 30.08 -3.54 1.71
C LEU A 367 30.14 -3.70 0.17
N LYS A 368 30.65 -4.84 -0.32
CA LYS A 368 30.66 -5.17 -1.75
C LYS A 368 29.38 -5.84 -2.22
N LEU A 369 28.51 -6.20 -1.31
CA LEU A 369 27.22 -6.83 -1.60
C LEU A 369 26.13 -5.78 -1.78
N GLN A 370 24.99 -6.23 -2.19
CA GLN A 370 23.80 -5.40 -2.42
C GLN A 370 22.63 -5.95 -1.63
N SER A 371 21.90 -5.05 -1.01
CA SER A 371 20.65 -5.35 -0.34
C SER A 371 19.51 -5.27 -1.35
N ILE A 372 18.76 -6.36 -1.48
CA ILE A 372 17.65 -6.46 -2.43
C ILE A 372 16.34 -6.59 -1.66
N TYR A 373 15.35 -5.84 -2.12
CA TYR A 373 13.97 -5.88 -1.63
C TYR A 373 13.02 -6.04 -2.81
N GLN A 374 11.91 -6.73 -2.62
CA GLN A 374 10.85 -6.84 -3.63
C GLN A 374 9.47 -6.74 -2.99
N LYS A 375 8.62 -5.96 -3.61
CA LYS A 375 7.19 -5.90 -3.30
C LYS A 375 6.40 -6.19 -4.56
N ALA A 376 5.52 -7.17 -4.49
CA ALA A 376 4.61 -7.47 -5.58
C ALA A 376 3.31 -6.68 -5.41
N VAL A 377 2.94 -5.91 -6.43
CA VAL A 377 1.80 -4.99 -6.42
C VAL A 377 0.79 -5.46 -7.48
N PRO A 378 -0.43 -5.88 -7.09
CA PRO A 378 -1.47 -6.23 -8.05
C PRO A 378 -2.09 -4.95 -8.64
N LEU A 379 -2.05 -4.80 -9.96
CA LEU A 379 -2.57 -3.65 -10.68
C LEU A 379 -3.44 -4.09 -11.86
N ARG A 380 -4.42 -3.26 -12.23
CA ARG A 380 -5.12 -3.40 -13.50
C ARG A 380 -4.25 -2.94 -14.66
N PRO A 381 -4.46 -3.47 -15.89
CA PRO A 381 -3.80 -2.92 -17.07
C PRO A 381 -4.06 -1.42 -17.20
N GLY A 382 -3.01 -0.65 -17.50
CA GLY A 382 -3.13 0.80 -17.63
C GLY A 382 -1.83 1.56 -17.42
N LEU A 383 -1.94 2.87 -17.40
CA LEU A 383 -0.83 3.79 -17.19
C LEU A 383 -0.88 4.34 -15.77
N TYR A 384 0.25 4.23 -15.10
CA TYR A 384 0.43 4.67 -13.72
C TYR A 384 1.74 5.45 -13.59
N ARG A 385 1.87 6.10 -12.45
CA ARG A 385 3.10 6.68 -11.96
C ARG A 385 3.55 5.87 -10.74
N LEU A 386 4.81 5.52 -10.70
CA LEU A 386 5.47 4.88 -9.57
C LEU A 386 6.45 5.88 -8.93
N ASP A 387 6.21 6.20 -7.68
CA ASP A 387 7.10 6.98 -6.83
C ASP A 387 7.76 6.03 -5.82
N LEU A 388 9.09 6.02 -5.77
CA LEU A 388 9.86 5.23 -4.81
C LEU A 388 10.76 6.16 -4.00
N VAL A 389 10.77 5.98 -2.70
CA VAL A 389 11.67 6.68 -1.78
C VAL A 389 12.33 5.68 -0.88
N ILE A 390 13.65 5.78 -0.77
CA ILE A 390 14.44 4.98 0.17
C ILE A 390 15.21 5.93 1.07
N LYS A 391 15.15 5.67 2.37
CA LYS A 391 15.88 6.43 3.39
C LYS A 391 16.77 5.51 4.20
N ASP A 392 18.03 5.80 4.25
CA ASP A 392 18.94 5.22 5.23
C ASP A 392 18.64 5.85 6.61
N VAL A 393 18.22 5.03 7.56
CA VAL A 393 17.80 5.51 8.88
C VAL A 393 18.95 6.13 9.66
N GLN A 394 20.18 5.61 9.47
CA GLN A 394 21.35 6.05 10.24
C GLN A 394 21.91 7.38 9.74
N SER A 395 22.10 7.54 8.45
CA SER A 395 22.64 8.79 7.86
C SER A 395 21.54 9.83 7.58
N GLY A 396 20.30 9.39 7.45
CA GLY A 396 19.21 10.24 6.96
C GLY A 396 19.26 10.50 5.45
N ASN A 397 20.20 9.88 4.71
CA ASN A 397 20.30 10.01 3.26
C ASN A 397 19.08 9.41 2.56
N ILE A 398 18.61 10.10 1.53
CA ILE A 398 17.40 9.74 0.79
C ILE A 398 17.72 9.61 -0.69
N GLY A 399 17.15 8.56 -1.31
CA GLY A 399 17.09 8.39 -2.75
C GLY A 399 15.65 8.39 -3.22
N VAL A 400 15.37 9.02 -4.36
CA VAL A 400 14.02 9.19 -4.91
C VAL A 400 14.01 8.78 -6.38
N VAL A 401 13.00 8.01 -6.75
CA VAL A 401 12.69 7.68 -8.14
C VAL A 401 11.23 7.98 -8.42
N ASN A 402 11.01 8.72 -9.52
CA ASN A 402 9.69 8.95 -10.09
C ASN A 402 9.68 8.37 -11.50
N SER A 403 8.81 7.43 -11.79
CA SER A 403 8.79 6.78 -13.09
C SER A 403 7.38 6.49 -13.56
N ARG A 404 7.23 6.49 -14.89
CA ARG A 404 6.01 6.03 -15.55
C ARG A 404 5.97 4.50 -15.50
N LEU A 405 4.85 3.94 -15.11
CA LEU A 405 4.60 2.52 -15.05
C LEU A 405 3.49 2.16 -16.06
N GLN A 406 3.85 1.39 -17.08
CA GLN A 406 2.89 0.90 -18.06
C GLN A 406 2.60 -0.58 -17.78
N VAL A 407 1.45 -0.86 -17.18
CA VAL A 407 0.99 -2.22 -16.91
C VAL A 407 0.35 -2.78 -18.17
N PRO A 408 0.87 -3.89 -18.73
CA PRO A 408 0.38 -4.45 -19.97
C PRO A 408 -1.02 -5.03 -19.79
N ARG A 409 -1.79 -5.04 -20.88
CA ARG A 409 -3.00 -5.82 -20.99
C ARG A 409 -2.66 -7.15 -21.64
N TYR A 410 -3.11 -8.23 -21.05
CA TYR A 410 -2.99 -9.57 -21.60
C TYR A 410 -4.31 -9.94 -22.30
N ASP A 411 -4.20 -10.28 -23.58
CA ASP A 411 -5.33 -10.64 -24.43
C ASP A 411 -5.50 -12.17 -24.43
N ASP A 412 -6.69 -12.68 -24.13
CA ASP A 412 -6.92 -14.13 -24.01
C ASP A 412 -6.83 -14.89 -25.34
N ASP A 413 -7.04 -14.19 -26.46
CA ASP A 413 -7.02 -14.80 -27.79
C ASP A 413 -5.60 -14.86 -28.40
N LYS A 414 -4.61 -14.30 -27.72
CA LYS A 414 -3.23 -14.22 -28.21
C LYS A 414 -2.26 -14.94 -27.29
N LEU A 415 -1.25 -15.50 -27.93
CA LEU A 415 -0.08 -16.00 -27.19
C LEU A 415 0.63 -14.84 -26.52
N GLU A 416 0.70 -14.85 -25.22
CA GLU A 416 1.26 -13.77 -24.40
C GLU A 416 2.35 -14.30 -23.46
N SER A 417 3.15 -13.39 -22.90
CA SER A 417 4.20 -13.77 -21.95
C SER A 417 4.40 -12.74 -20.86
N SER A 418 4.86 -13.17 -19.71
CA SER A 418 5.39 -12.30 -18.66
C SER A 418 6.64 -11.54 -19.11
N SER A 419 7.18 -10.69 -18.23
CA SER A 419 8.56 -10.22 -18.36
C SER A 419 9.53 -11.39 -18.40
N LEU A 420 10.61 -11.22 -19.19
CA LEU A 420 11.79 -12.09 -19.12
C LEU A 420 12.69 -11.61 -17.97
N ILE A 421 12.83 -12.44 -16.95
CA ILE A 421 13.60 -12.13 -15.76
C ILE A 421 14.93 -12.89 -15.78
N LEU A 422 16.03 -12.14 -15.78
CA LEU A 422 17.36 -12.69 -15.56
C LEU A 422 17.64 -12.68 -14.06
N ALA A 423 17.86 -13.84 -13.50
CA ALA A 423 17.96 -14.06 -12.06
C ALA A 423 19.31 -14.65 -11.65
N ASP A 424 19.60 -14.58 -10.36
CA ASP A 424 20.67 -15.34 -9.75
C ASP A 424 20.32 -16.84 -9.78
N GLY A 425 20.96 -17.59 -10.67
CA GLY A 425 20.67 -19.00 -10.86
C GLY A 425 20.90 -19.86 -9.60
N SER A 426 21.76 -19.42 -8.67
CA SER A 426 21.96 -20.11 -7.40
C SER A 426 20.76 -19.99 -6.46
N LYS A 427 19.87 -19.02 -6.71
CA LYS A 427 18.67 -18.72 -5.92
C LYS A 427 17.36 -19.04 -6.65
N LEU A 428 17.45 -19.58 -7.87
CA LEU A 428 16.28 -20.05 -8.62
C LEU A 428 15.89 -21.44 -8.12
N GLN A 429 14.82 -21.51 -7.33
CA GLN A 429 14.40 -22.75 -6.68
C GLN A 429 12.90 -22.78 -6.41
N HIS A 430 12.29 -23.96 -6.49
CA HIS A 430 10.90 -24.14 -6.09
C HIS A 430 10.73 -23.92 -4.59
N VAL A 431 9.59 -23.32 -4.23
CA VAL A 431 9.21 -23.11 -2.84
C VAL A 431 8.18 -24.15 -2.38
N PRO A 432 8.16 -24.51 -1.08
CA PRO A 432 7.11 -25.36 -0.53
C PRO A 432 5.71 -24.82 -0.81
N SER A 433 4.72 -25.69 -0.97
CA SER A 433 3.33 -25.33 -1.31
C SER A 433 2.73 -24.25 -0.37
N LYS A 434 3.13 -24.23 0.90
CA LYS A 434 2.69 -23.21 1.87
C LYS A 434 3.25 -21.80 1.61
N GLN A 435 4.27 -21.67 0.78
CA GLN A 435 4.92 -20.40 0.45
C GLN A 435 4.55 -19.92 -0.95
N ILE A 436 3.76 -20.69 -1.71
CA ILE A 436 3.29 -20.29 -3.04
C ILE A 436 2.46 -19.01 -2.90
N GLY A 437 2.83 -17.99 -3.67
CA GLY A 437 2.15 -16.68 -3.66
C GLY A 437 2.40 -15.81 -2.43
N THR A 438 3.28 -16.25 -1.50
CA THR A 438 3.62 -15.49 -0.30
C THR A 438 5.13 -15.27 -0.18
N GLY A 439 5.51 -14.10 0.36
CA GLY A 439 6.91 -13.77 0.62
C GLY A 439 7.60 -13.01 -0.52
N GLN A 440 8.77 -12.47 -0.19
CA GLN A 440 9.60 -11.75 -1.15
C GLN A 440 10.21 -12.71 -2.17
N PHE A 441 10.26 -12.26 -3.43
CA PHE A 441 10.84 -13.00 -4.55
C PHE A 441 10.11 -14.27 -4.97
N VAL A 442 8.93 -14.57 -4.43
CA VAL A 442 8.15 -15.75 -4.83
C VAL A 442 7.20 -15.36 -5.96
N LEU A 443 7.44 -15.94 -7.14
CA LEU A 443 6.63 -15.76 -8.34
C LEU A 443 6.01 -17.10 -8.71
N GLY A 444 4.72 -17.26 -8.50
CA GLY A 444 4.07 -18.58 -8.60
C GLY A 444 4.65 -19.56 -7.56
N SER A 445 5.19 -20.67 -8.03
CA SER A 445 5.83 -21.71 -7.20
C SER A 445 7.35 -21.56 -7.06
N THR A 446 7.94 -20.48 -7.56
CA THR A 446 9.39 -20.36 -7.69
C THR A 446 9.91 -19.10 -7.04
N LYS A 447 10.99 -19.23 -6.29
CA LYS A 447 11.77 -18.11 -5.78
C LYS A 447 12.69 -17.61 -6.88
N VAL A 448 12.47 -16.37 -7.31
CA VAL A 448 13.20 -15.70 -8.40
C VAL A 448 13.81 -14.41 -7.87
N VAL A 449 15.12 -14.37 -7.71
CA VAL A 449 15.84 -13.16 -7.27
C VAL A 449 16.45 -12.49 -8.50
N PRO A 450 15.86 -11.40 -9.04
CA PRO A 450 16.35 -10.73 -10.23
C PRO A 450 17.75 -10.14 -10.02
N ARG A 451 18.59 -10.17 -11.04
CA ARG A 451 19.83 -9.37 -11.11
C ARG A 451 19.55 -8.11 -11.94
N LEU A 452 19.44 -6.97 -11.25
CA LEU A 452 19.01 -5.71 -11.89
C LEU A 452 20.05 -5.19 -12.88
N GLU A 453 21.33 -5.28 -12.52
CA GLU A 453 22.44 -4.87 -13.39
C GLU A 453 22.74 -5.89 -14.50
N ALA A 454 22.13 -7.09 -14.40
CA ALA A 454 22.37 -8.21 -15.31
C ALA A 454 23.87 -8.51 -15.52
N ASP A 455 24.70 -8.25 -14.51
CA ASP A 455 26.14 -8.53 -14.49
C ASP A 455 26.40 -9.89 -13.84
N PHE A 456 27.12 -10.75 -14.55
CA PHE A 456 27.45 -12.10 -14.13
C PHE A 456 28.96 -12.34 -14.32
N THR A 457 29.51 -13.29 -13.61
CA THR A 457 30.85 -13.82 -13.87
C THR A 457 30.78 -15.14 -14.62
N THR A 458 31.86 -15.58 -15.21
CA THR A 458 31.94 -16.88 -15.88
C THR A 458 31.68 -18.07 -14.91
N ALA A 459 31.84 -17.85 -13.61
CA ALA A 459 31.54 -18.87 -12.57
C ALA A 459 30.05 -18.93 -12.20
N ASP A 460 29.27 -17.91 -12.56
CA ASP A 460 27.86 -17.84 -12.22
C ASP A 460 27.00 -18.72 -13.15
N LYS A 461 25.81 -19.04 -12.67
CA LYS A 461 24.72 -19.61 -13.48
C LYS A 461 23.67 -18.51 -13.65
N LEU A 462 23.33 -18.21 -14.89
CA LEU A 462 22.25 -17.28 -15.20
C LEU A 462 20.92 -18.02 -15.10
N GLY A 463 20.06 -17.56 -14.20
CA GLY A 463 18.68 -18.04 -14.09
C GLY A 463 17.78 -17.31 -15.09
N ILE A 464 16.98 -18.06 -15.82
CA ILE A 464 15.97 -17.55 -16.79
C ILE A 464 14.61 -17.90 -16.24
N TYR A 465 13.78 -16.88 -16.04
CA TYR A 465 12.38 -17.04 -15.63
C TYR A 465 11.47 -16.27 -16.56
N MET A 466 10.45 -16.94 -17.10
CA MET A 466 9.40 -16.35 -17.92
C MET A 466 8.17 -17.25 -17.91
N GLN A 467 6.98 -16.67 -17.94
CA GLN A 467 5.72 -17.41 -18.08
C GLN A 467 5.12 -17.13 -19.47
N ILE A 468 4.60 -18.17 -20.10
CA ILE A 468 3.89 -18.11 -21.37
C ILE A 468 2.43 -18.43 -21.11
N TYR A 469 1.53 -17.63 -21.66
CA TYR A 469 0.09 -17.69 -21.43
C TYR A 469 -0.68 -17.96 -22.70
N ASN A 470 -1.86 -18.52 -22.56
CA ASN A 470 -2.85 -18.72 -23.63
C ASN A 470 -2.36 -19.66 -24.74
N LEU A 471 -1.59 -20.69 -24.37
CA LEU A 471 -1.28 -21.77 -25.28
C LEU A 471 -2.56 -22.53 -25.64
N LYS A 472 -2.77 -22.76 -26.92
CA LYS A 472 -3.97 -23.43 -27.40
C LYS A 472 -3.96 -24.92 -27.01
N PRO A 473 -4.98 -25.43 -26.32
CA PRO A 473 -5.11 -26.86 -26.08
C PRO A 473 -5.60 -27.58 -27.33
N ASP A 474 -5.16 -28.80 -27.54
CA ASP A 474 -5.70 -29.72 -28.52
C ASP A 474 -7.13 -30.15 -28.15
N ASP A 475 -8.05 -30.17 -29.10
CA ASP A 475 -9.47 -30.42 -28.85
C ASP A 475 -9.76 -31.82 -28.27
N LYS A 476 -8.87 -32.80 -28.50
CA LYS A 476 -9.06 -34.19 -28.05
C LYS A 476 -8.29 -34.52 -26.77
N SER A 477 -7.05 -34.11 -26.69
CA SER A 477 -6.16 -34.43 -25.58
C SER A 477 -6.21 -33.39 -24.46
N HIS A 478 -6.76 -32.19 -24.72
CA HIS A 478 -6.75 -31.03 -23.83
C HIS A 478 -5.34 -30.60 -23.38
N LYS A 479 -4.33 -30.95 -24.19
CA LYS A 479 -2.93 -30.60 -23.91
C LYS A 479 -2.45 -29.57 -24.92
N SER A 480 -1.68 -28.61 -24.46
CA SER A 480 -0.98 -27.68 -25.34
C SER A 480 0.32 -28.28 -25.85
N SER A 481 0.79 -27.79 -26.99
CA SER A 481 2.07 -28.20 -27.57
C SER A 481 2.83 -26.97 -28.03
N ALA A 482 3.98 -26.69 -27.41
CA ALA A 482 4.78 -25.52 -27.68
C ALA A 482 6.28 -25.87 -27.83
N THR A 483 6.97 -25.04 -28.57
CA THR A 483 8.44 -25.08 -28.72
C THR A 483 9.02 -23.79 -28.16
N PHE A 484 10.00 -23.92 -27.29
CA PHE A 484 10.76 -22.82 -26.71
C PHE A 484 12.17 -22.82 -27.29
N GLN A 485 12.61 -21.67 -27.78
CA GLN A 485 13.95 -21.51 -28.34
C GLN A 485 14.68 -20.43 -27.58
N TYR A 486 15.88 -20.72 -27.17
CA TYR A 486 16.79 -19.83 -26.48
C TYR A 486 17.97 -19.51 -27.39
N THR A 487 18.21 -18.24 -27.63
CA THR A 487 19.32 -17.79 -28.48
C THR A 487 20.16 -16.76 -27.74
N VAL A 488 21.44 -17.05 -27.56
CA VAL A 488 22.42 -16.15 -26.96
C VAL A 488 23.28 -15.54 -28.08
N LYS A 489 23.31 -14.22 -28.15
CA LYS A 489 24.05 -13.48 -29.18
C LYS A 489 25.11 -12.57 -28.53
N LYS A 490 26.24 -12.39 -29.20
CA LYS A 490 27.27 -11.37 -28.91
C LYS A 490 27.33 -10.39 -30.06
N GLY A 491 26.69 -9.23 -29.89
CA GLY A 491 26.44 -8.33 -31.02
C GLY A 491 25.52 -8.98 -32.07
N LYS A 492 26.04 -9.21 -33.27
CA LYS A 492 25.30 -9.89 -34.36
C LYS A 492 25.54 -11.40 -34.41
N ASP A 493 26.52 -11.91 -33.70
CA ASP A 493 26.92 -13.30 -33.79
C ASP A 493 26.12 -14.16 -32.82
N GLN A 494 25.53 -15.24 -33.32
CA GLN A 494 24.85 -16.24 -32.51
C GLN A 494 25.89 -17.17 -31.89
N ILE A 495 26.01 -17.14 -30.57
CA ILE A 495 27.02 -17.92 -29.83
C ILE A 495 26.44 -19.26 -29.39
N MET A 496 25.19 -19.27 -28.98
CA MET A 496 24.52 -20.47 -28.47
C MET A 496 23.05 -20.46 -28.86
N GLN A 497 22.52 -21.64 -29.19
CA GLN A 497 21.11 -21.84 -29.39
C GLN A 497 20.70 -23.25 -28.92
N PHE A 498 19.60 -23.35 -28.21
CA PHE A 498 18.99 -24.63 -27.85
C PHE A 498 17.46 -24.50 -27.88
N LYS A 499 16.80 -25.64 -27.98
CA LYS A 499 15.34 -25.72 -28.02
C LYS A 499 14.88 -26.77 -27.05
N GLU A 500 13.66 -26.62 -26.56
CA GLU A 500 12.92 -27.60 -25.78
C GLU A 500 11.43 -27.50 -26.09
N THR A 501 10.68 -28.50 -25.70
CA THR A 501 9.24 -28.57 -25.91
C THR A 501 8.49 -28.60 -24.59
N SER A 502 7.20 -28.22 -24.62
CA SER A 502 6.33 -28.29 -23.45
C SER A 502 6.21 -29.71 -22.88
N GLU A 503 6.30 -30.71 -23.78
CA GLU A 503 6.27 -32.13 -23.40
C GLU A 503 7.53 -32.54 -22.62
N GLU A 504 8.72 -32.09 -23.06
CA GLU A 504 9.99 -32.32 -22.37
C GLU A 504 10.02 -31.65 -20.99
N MET A 505 9.38 -30.48 -20.89
CA MET A 505 9.20 -29.74 -19.62
C MET A 505 8.12 -30.35 -18.73
N LYS A 506 7.33 -31.30 -19.23
CA LYS A 506 6.16 -31.90 -18.56
C LYS A 506 5.10 -30.85 -18.16
N GLN A 507 4.97 -29.78 -18.94
CA GLN A 507 4.02 -28.70 -18.76
C GLN A 507 3.18 -28.58 -20.04
N THR A 508 1.96 -29.13 -20.02
CA THR A 508 1.07 -29.21 -21.18
C THR A 508 -0.27 -28.47 -20.95
N GLY A 509 -0.30 -27.56 -19.97
CA GLY A 509 -1.43 -26.66 -19.72
C GLY A 509 -1.46 -25.47 -20.70
N ASP A 510 -2.43 -24.60 -20.54
CA ASP A 510 -2.56 -23.34 -21.27
C ASP A 510 -1.51 -22.29 -20.84
N GLN A 511 -0.88 -22.53 -19.69
CA GLN A 511 0.25 -21.76 -19.18
C GLN A 511 1.47 -22.64 -18.97
N VAL A 512 2.65 -22.15 -19.39
CA VAL A 512 3.94 -22.80 -19.19
C VAL A 512 4.89 -21.83 -18.50
N THR A 513 5.58 -22.31 -17.46
CA THR A 513 6.62 -21.55 -16.76
C THR A 513 8.00 -22.03 -17.18
N ILE A 514 8.76 -21.14 -17.78
CA ILE A 514 10.17 -21.36 -18.17
C ILE A 514 11.05 -21.06 -16.95
N GLU A 515 11.79 -22.08 -16.49
CA GLU A 515 12.77 -22.01 -15.42
C GLU A 515 14.03 -22.72 -15.87
N ARG A 516 15.02 -21.96 -16.32
CA ARG A 516 16.24 -22.54 -16.86
C ARG A 516 17.49 -21.91 -16.26
N LEU A 517 18.53 -22.74 -16.17
CA LEU A 517 19.85 -22.33 -15.75
C LEU A 517 20.79 -22.40 -16.97
N LEU A 518 21.35 -21.26 -17.33
CA LEU A 518 22.36 -21.18 -18.37
C LEU A 518 23.73 -21.09 -17.72
N PRO A 519 24.64 -22.08 -17.93
CA PRO A 519 26.02 -22.01 -17.46
C PRO A 519 26.80 -20.98 -18.29
N LEU A 520 27.48 -20.07 -17.62
CA LEU A 520 28.23 -19.00 -18.29
C LEU A 520 29.73 -19.33 -18.50
N ALA A 521 30.19 -20.49 -18.04
CA ALA A 521 31.59 -20.90 -18.10
C ALA A 521 32.16 -20.97 -19.52
N THR A 522 31.32 -21.18 -20.52
CA THR A 522 31.69 -21.26 -21.94
C THR A 522 31.70 -19.91 -22.63
N LEU A 523 31.19 -18.85 -21.98
CA LEU A 523 31.13 -17.51 -22.57
C LEU A 523 32.34 -16.70 -22.19
N SER A 524 32.97 -16.06 -23.19
CA SER A 524 34.05 -15.09 -22.95
C SER A 524 33.48 -13.81 -22.30
N PRO A 525 34.30 -13.06 -21.55
CA PRO A 525 33.84 -11.77 -21.04
C PRO A 525 33.33 -10.84 -22.15
N GLY A 526 32.23 -10.14 -21.89
CA GLY A 526 31.60 -9.25 -22.85
C GLY A 526 30.09 -9.06 -22.63
N LYS A 527 29.47 -8.26 -23.49
CA LYS A 527 28.02 -8.02 -23.50
C LYS A 527 27.32 -9.01 -24.42
N TYR A 528 26.21 -9.55 -23.93
CA TYR A 528 25.40 -10.53 -24.61
C TYR A 528 23.91 -10.13 -24.59
N SER A 529 23.14 -10.66 -25.52
CA SER A 529 21.68 -10.65 -25.48
C SER A 529 21.15 -12.07 -25.47
N LEU A 530 20.21 -12.35 -24.57
CA LEU A 530 19.42 -13.57 -24.56
C LEU A 530 18.06 -13.26 -25.17
N GLU A 531 17.68 -14.04 -26.18
CA GLU A 531 16.34 -14.03 -26.76
C GLU A 531 15.66 -15.36 -26.44
N VAL A 532 14.48 -15.30 -25.84
CA VAL A 532 13.60 -16.46 -25.57
C VAL A 532 12.37 -16.33 -26.45
N SER A 533 12.16 -17.30 -27.33
CA SER A 533 11.05 -17.35 -28.24
C SER A 533 10.18 -18.57 -27.93
N ALA A 534 8.87 -18.37 -27.83
CA ALA A 534 7.88 -19.42 -27.64
C ALA A 534 6.98 -19.49 -28.86
N THR A 535 6.84 -20.69 -29.44
CA THR A 535 5.94 -20.95 -30.57
C THR A 535 4.92 -21.99 -30.15
N ASP A 536 3.66 -21.61 -30.17
CA ASP A 536 2.53 -22.53 -30.01
C ASP A 536 2.32 -23.26 -31.33
N ARG A 537 2.46 -24.59 -31.30
CA ARG A 537 2.35 -25.45 -32.49
C ARG A 537 0.92 -25.60 -32.99
N LEU A 538 -0.08 -25.36 -32.14
CA LEU A 538 -1.49 -25.52 -32.50
C LEU A 538 -2.08 -24.26 -33.10
N SER A 539 -1.72 -23.09 -32.58
CA SER A 539 -2.15 -21.79 -33.13
C SER A 539 -1.17 -21.17 -34.12
N ASN A 540 0.06 -21.71 -34.24
CA ASN A 540 1.18 -21.16 -35.00
C ASN A 540 1.56 -19.70 -34.59
N GLN A 541 1.15 -19.27 -33.42
CA GLN A 541 1.57 -17.98 -32.87
C GLN A 541 2.96 -18.09 -32.27
N THR A 542 3.74 -17.01 -32.39
CA THR A 542 5.09 -16.94 -31.82
C THR A 542 5.23 -15.62 -31.06
N ILE A 543 5.79 -15.69 -29.85
CA ILE A 543 6.17 -14.52 -29.06
C ILE A 543 7.65 -14.61 -28.68
N SER A 544 8.34 -13.47 -28.67
CA SER A 544 9.75 -13.39 -28.27
C SER A 544 9.96 -12.31 -27.23
N ARG A 545 10.85 -12.57 -26.28
CA ARG A 545 11.38 -11.57 -25.33
C ARG A 545 12.89 -11.61 -25.35
N SER A 546 13.52 -10.44 -25.20
CA SER A 546 14.97 -10.34 -25.14
C SER A 546 15.42 -9.57 -23.92
N ALA A 547 16.59 -9.92 -23.39
CA ALA A 547 17.23 -9.22 -22.30
C ALA A 547 18.76 -9.21 -22.53
N GLU A 548 19.38 -8.11 -22.17
CA GLU A 548 20.84 -7.97 -22.23
C GLU A 548 21.46 -8.39 -20.90
N PHE A 549 22.68 -8.95 -20.99
CA PHE A 549 23.48 -9.27 -19.81
C PHE A 549 24.98 -9.14 -20.13
N THR A 550 25.77 -8.94 -19.08
CA THR A 550 27.23 -8.83 -19.19
C THR A 550 27.90 -9.99 -18.46
N VAL A 551 28.87 -10.62 -19.10
CA VAL A 551 29.76 -11.61 -18.48
C VAL A 551 31.07 -10.95 -18.19
N LYS A 552 31.50 -10.94 -16.91
CA LYS A 552 32.79 -10.42 -16.43
C LYS A 552 33.76 -11.58 -16.16
N ALA A 553 35.05 -11.29 -16.25
CA ALA A 553 36.06 -12.24 -15.77
C ALA A 553 35.87 -12.47 -14.25
N PRO A 554 36.13 -13.67 -13.73
CA PRO A 554 36.11 -13.88 -12.29
C PRO A 554 37.15 -12.96 -11.63
N PRO A 555 36.89 -12.45 -10.41
CA PRO A 555 37.85 -11.65 -9.69
C PRO A 555 39.15 -12.47 -9.49
N GLU A 556 40.29 -11.91 -9.82
CA GLU A 556 41.59 -12.55 -9.58
C GLU A 556 41.72 -12.87 -8.09
N THR A 557 41.74 -14.14 -7.76
CA THR A 557 42.15 -14.60 -6.44
C THR A 557 43.63 -14.30 -6.32
N LYS A 558 44.02 -13.22 -5.63
CA LYS A 558 45.43 -13.02 -5.25
C LYS A 558 45.83 -14.21 -4.40
N THR A 559 46.42 -15.19 -5.06
CA THR A 559 47.15 -16.28 -4.40
C THR A 559 48.23 -15.61 -3.57
N ALA A 560 48.16 -15.73 -2.25
CA ALA A 560 49.26 -15.32 -1.38
C ALA A 560 50.48 -16.09 -1.83
N ALA A 561 51.35 -15.38 -2.55
CA ALA A 561 52.66 -15.91 -2.95
C ALA A 561 53.40 -16.28 -1.66
N ASN A 562 53.69 -17.56 -1.52
CA ASN A 562 54.55 -18.13 -0.50
C ASN A 562 55.76 -17.20 -0.24
N ALA A 563 55.81 -16.60 0.95
CA ALA A 563 57.03 -16.11 1.50
C ALA A 563 57.89 -17.35 1.81
N ALA A 564 58.86 -17.59 0.95
CA ALA A 564 59.92 -18.55 1.20
C ALA A 564 60.66 -18.13 2.49
N PRO A 565 61.01 -19.05 3.38
CA PRO A 565 61.85 -18.73 4.54
C PRO A 565 63.27 -18.46 4.04
N GLY A 566 63.65 -17.20 4.04
CA GLY A 566 65.03 -16.81 3.90
C GLY A 566 65.87 -17.25 5.11
N ARG A 567 66.96 -17.86 4.84
CA ARG A 567 68.01 -18.34 5.75
C ARG A 567 68.49 -17.27 6.76
#